data_5d9172aef82f558d1f74a142a90c5a92
#
_entry.id   5d9172aef82f558d1f74a142a90c5a92
#
_cell.length_a   1.000
_cell.length_b   1.000
_cell.length_c   1.000
_cell.angle_alpha   90.00
_cell.angle_beta   90.00
_cell.angle_gamma   90.00
#
_symmetry.space_group_name_H-M   'P 1'
#
loop_
_entity.id
_entity.type
_entity.pdbx_description
1 polymer ?
#
loop_
_entity_poly.entity_id
_entity_poly.type
_entity_poly.pdbx_seq_one_letter_code
_entity_poly.pdbx_strand_id
1 'polypeptide(L)'
;MKKFSSFLGNEIVLGLLIAILSVITALVSYQGALADGAQNDFEIKGMKSLNDGNAEYLTANQEITQDYSYYDTWYINQESNPDIAEYFQIQFSDELLASIESSGNENPFNDAYYTAKYELPNQYFEDSDVNFETANNWNDRGDRLQLIMAILAIGLAFAAWASLNKEESNLRGFFSLLSILALVIGSVVYLFFLPIIA
;
A
#
# COMPACT_ATOMS: atom_id res chain seq x y z
N MET A 1 18.71 6.47 47.02
CA MET A 1 17.43 6.88 46.45
C MET A 1 17.23 8.41 46.47
N LYS A 2 17.42 9.14 47.55
CA LYS A 2 17.23 10.61 47.60
C LYS A 2 18.08 11.41 46.59
N LYS A 3 19.34 11.06 46.34
CA LYS A 3 20.19 11.74 45.34
C LYS A 3 19.73 11.58 43.88
N PHE A 4 19.19 10.40 43.52
CA PHE A 4 18.69 10.12 42.19
C PHE A 4 17.37 10.87 41.92
N SER A 5 16.45 10.88 42.89
CA SER A 5 15.23 11.66 42.85
C SER A 5 15.48 13.17 42.72
N SER A 6 16.47 13.67 43.39
CA SER A 6 16.90 15.09 43.32
C SER A 6 17.49 15.46 41.96
N PHE A 7 18.23 14.57 41.32
CA PHE A 7 18.76 14.80 39.97
C PHE A 7 17.64 14.83 38.91
N LEU A 8 16.74 13.87 38.95
CA LEU A 8 15.60 13.79 38.04
C LEU A 8 14.58 14.94 38.22
N GLY A 9 14.54 15.50 39.42
CA GLY A 9 13.71 16.65 39.74
C GLY A 9 14.33 18.01 39.41
N ASN A 10 15.58 18.06 38.90
CA ASN A 10 16.21 19.31 38.55
C ASN A 10 15.51 20.01 37.40
N GLU A 11 15.30 21.33 37.48
CA GLU A 11 14.55 22.12 36.49
C GLU A 11 15.20 22.09 35.11
N ILE A 12 16.52 22.10 35.04
CA ILE A 12 17.27 22.03 33.78
C ILE A 12 17.10 20.67 33.12
N VAL A 13 17.16 19.59 33.92
CA VAL A 13 16.94 18.21 33.42
C VAL A 13 15.53 18.04 32.88
N LEU A 14 14.51 18.53 33.58
CA LEU A 14 13.13 18.52 33.15
C LEU A 14 12.90 19.36 31.89
N GLY A 15 13.46 20.57 31.83
CA GLY A 15 13.38 21.42 30.66
C GLY A 15 14.01 20.77 29.43
N LEU A 16 15.17 20.12 29.60
CA LEU A 16 15.81 19.36 28.52
C LEU A 16 14.98 18.15 28.09
N LEU A 17 14.37 17.40 29.03
CA LEU A 17 13.54 16.26 28.76
C LEU A 17 12.28 16.66 27.97
N ILE A 18 11.62 17.76 28.36
CA ILE A 18 10.48 18.33 27.64
C ILE A 18 10.89 18.71 26.21
N ALA A 19 12.03 19.39 26.05
CA ALA A 19 12.54 19.80 24.74
C ALA A 19 12.82 18.59 23.83
N ILE A 20 13.49 17.56 24.36
CA ILE A 20 13.80 16.33 23.61
C ILE A 20 12.51 15.60 23.19
N LEU A 21 11.59 15.39 24.14
CA LEU A 21 10.30 14.74 23.86
C LEU A 21 9.52 15.51 22.81
N SER A 22 9.46 16.85 22.90
CA SER A 22 8.75 17.69 21.94
C SER A 22 9.32 17.56 20.53
N VAL A 23 10.65 17.63 20.39
CA VAL A 23 11.32 17.52 19.09
C VAL A 23 11.11 16.13 18.47
N ILE A 24 11.31 15.06 19.28
CA ILE A 24 11.13 13.70 18.77
C ILE A 24 9.67 13.46 18.40
N THR A 25 8.70 13.90 19.22
CA THR A 25 7.26 13.78 18.88
C THR A 25 6.93 14.50 17.58
N ALA A 26 7.46 15.70 17.36
CA ALA A 26 7.26 16.45 16.12
C ALA A 26 7.87 15.72 14.89
N LEU A 27 9.07 15.15 15.03
CA LEU A 27 9.70 14.36 13.97
C LEU A 27 8.91 13.09 13.63
N VAL A 28 8.46 12.36 14.65
CA VAL A 28 7.64 11.16 14.47
C VAL A 28 6.31 11.51 13.82
N SER A 29 5.65 12.58 14.24
CA SER A 29 4.42 13.09 13.62
C SER A 29 4.61 13.45 12.16
N TYR A 30 5.71 14.12 11.82
CA TYR A 30 6.02 14.44 10.42
C TYR A 30 6.25 13.18 9.57
N GLN A 31 6.97 12.19 10.10
CA GLN A 31 7.14 10.91 9.40
C GLN A 31 5.83 10.14 9.23
N GLY A 32 4.92 10.22 10.22
CA GLY A 32 3.57 9.65 10.12
C GLY A 32 2.79 10.28 8.96
N ALA A 33 2.80 11.62 8.87
CA ALA A 33 2.13 12.32 7.79
C ALA A 33 2.72 11.97 6.39
N LEU A 34 4.03 11.74 6.30
CA LEU A 34 4.64 11.26 5.05
C LEU A 34 4.21 9.82 4.71
N ALA A 35 4.08 8.96 5.71
CA ALA A 35 3.60 7.59 5.51
C ALA A 35 2.15 7.57 5.03
N ASP A 36 1.27 8.37 5.64
CA ASP A 36 -0.14 8.53 5.24
C ASP A 36 -0.24 9.07 3.79
N GLY A 37 0.61 10.04 3.43
CA GLY A 37 0.69 10.55 2.07
C GLY A 37 1.10 9.47 1.06
N ALA A 38 2.12 8.68 1.37
CA ALA A 38 2.57 7.59 0.51
C ALA A 38 1.52 6.48 0.39
N GLN A 39 0.83 6.11 1.49
CA GLN A 39 -0.30 5.19 1.45
C GLN A 39 -1.36 5.64 0.46
N ASN A 40 -1.84 6.89 0.57
CA ASN A 40 -2.85 7.45 -0.32
C ASN A 40 -2.41 7.43 -1.79
N ASP A 41 -1.15 7.76 -2.08
CA ASP A 41 -0.62 7.74 -3.43
C ASP A 41 -0.65 6.34 -4.06
N PHE A 42 -0.30 5.31 -3.29
CA PHE A 42 -0.33 3.93 -3.75
C PHE A 42 -1.77 3.37 -3.83
N GLU A 43 -2.68 3.75 -2.94
CA GLU A 43 -4.11 3.42 -3.06
C GLU A 43 -4.69 3.99 -4.36
N ILE A 44 -4.39 5.25 -4.69
CA ILE A 44 -4.85 5.89 -5.94
C ILE A 44 -4.29 5.16 -7.15
N LYS A 45 -3.00 4.76 -7.13
CA LYS A 45 -2.39 3.99 -8.22
C LYS A 45 -3.05 2.61 -8.36
N GLY A 46 -3.28 1.91 -7.25
CA GLY A 46 -3.98 0.62 -7.24
C GLY A 46 -5.39 0.73 -7.84
N MET A 47 -6.16 1.73 -7.40
CA MET A 47 -7.50 1.99 -7.95
C MET A 47 -7.47 2.31 -9.45
N LYS A 48 -6.47 3.06 -9.90
CA LYS A 48 -6.30 3.37 -11.33
C LYS A 48 -6.02 2.10 -12.12
N SER A 49 -5.03 1.30 -11.71
CA SER A 49 -4.71 0.04 -12.38
C SER A 49 -5.93 -0.91 -12.38
N LEU A 50 -6.68 -0.99 -11.28
CA LEU A 50 -7.91 -1.78 -11.21
C LEU A 50 -8.97 -1.33 -12.23
N ASN A 51 -9.15 -0.02 -12.39
CA ASN A 51 -10.10 0.53 -13.35
C ASN A 51 -9.65 0.29 -14.79
N ASP A 52 -8.35 0.48 -15.07
CA ASP A 52 -7.76 0.21 -16.38
C ASP A 52 -7.89 -1.29 -16.72
N GLY A 53 -7.60 -2.18 -15.76
CA GLY A 53 -7.78 -3.62 -15.88
C GLY A 53 -9.23 -4.02 -16.18
N ASN A 54 -10.20 -3.43 -15.50
CA ASN A 54 -11.62 -3.67 -15.77
C ASN A 54 -12.04 -3.19 -17.18
N ALA A 55 -11.52 -2.05 -17.63
CA ALA A 55 -11.80 -1.54 -18.98
C ALA A 55 -11.22 -2.49 -20.06
N GLU A 56 -9.97 -2.91 -19.90
CA GLU A 56 -9.33 -3.86 -20.82
C GLU A 56 -9.98 -5.24 -20.78
N TYR A 57 -10.44 -5.72 -19.61
CA TYR A 57 -11.18 -6.95 -19.49
C TYR A 57 -12.51 -6.91 -20.28
N LEU A 58 -13.22 -5.79 -20.22
CA LEU A 58 -14.44 -5.59 -21.00
C LEU A 58 -14.15 -5.54 -22.50
N THR A 59 -13.05 -4.87 -22.90
CA THR A 59 -12.60 -4.83 -24.29
C THR A 59 -12.25 -6.23 -24.79
N ALA A 60 -11.48 -7.00 -24.04
CA ALA A 60 -11.15 -8.38 -24.37
C ALA A 60 -12.41 -9.26 -24.56
N ASN A 61 -13.42 -9.14 -23.69
CA ASN A 61 -14.68 -9.86 -23.83
C ASN A 61 -15.47 -9.46 -25.09
N GLN A 62 -15.42 -8.18 -25.47
CA GLN A 62 -16.05 -7.71 -26.70
C GLN A 62 -15.34 -8.28 -27.93
N GLU A 63 -14.02 -8.26 -27.94
CA GLU A 63 -13.20 -8.84 -29.02
C GLU A 63 -13.41 -10.35 -29.13
N ILE A 64 -13.44 -11.08 -28.02
CA ILE A 64 -13.76 -12.52 -28.00
C ILE A 64 -15.13 -12.78 -28.63
N THR A 65 -16.15 -11.98 -28.27
CA THR A 65 -17.48 -12.11 -28.85
C THR A 65 -17.50 -11.84 -30.37
N GLN A 66 -16.71 -10.86 -30.81
CA GLN A 66 -16.52 -10.56 -32.22
C GLN A 66 -15.83 -11.70 -32.96
N ASP A 67 -14.74 -12.23 -32.41
CA ASP A 67 -14.01 -13.35 -32.97
C ASP A 67 -14.90 -14.58 -33.14
N TYR A 68 -15.74 -14.90 -32.15
CA TYR A 68 -16.72 -15.95 -32.25
C TYR A 68 -17.71 -15.72 -33.44
N SER A 69 -18.24 -14.51 -33.56
CA SER A 69 -19.17 -14.15 -34.60
C SER A 69 -18.55 -14.25 -36.01
N TYR A 70 -17.30 -13.76 -36.13
CA TYR A 70 -16.57 -13.81 -37.40
C TYR A 70 -16.19 -15.24 -37.78
N TYR A 71 -15.68 -16.01 -36.82
CA TYR A 71 -15.30 -17.40 -37.02
C TYR A 71 -16.51 -18.26 -37.41
N ASP A 72 -17.65 -18.16 -36.73
CA ASP A 72 -18.87 -18.89 -37.06
C ASP A 72 -19.35 -18.54 -38.46
N THR A 73 -19.36 -17.26 -38.85
CA THR A 73 -19.78 -16.82 -40.16
C THR A 73 -18.82 -17.32 -41.24
N TRP A 74 -17.51 -17.25 -40.99
CA TRP A 74 -16.51 -17.82 -41.86
C TRP A 74 -16.70 -19.33 -42.05
N TYR A 75 -16.84 -20.07 -40.94
CA TYR A 75 -16.96 -21.52 -40.94
C TYR A 75 -18.16 -22.02 -41.75
N ILE A 76 -19.33 -21.39 -41.60
CA ILE A 76 -20.55 -21.75 -42.29
C ILE A 76 -20.45 -21.46 -43.79
N ASN A 77 -19.71 -20.45 -44.22
CA ASN A 77 -19.66 -19.98 -45.59
C ASN A 77 -18.50 -20.57 -46.41
N GLN A 78 -17.55 -21.30 -45.82
CA GLN A 78 -16.35 -21.82 -46.49
C GLN A 78 -16.64 -22.53 -47.82
N GLU A 79 -17.67 -23.36 -47.84
CA GLU A 79 -18.03 -24.18 -49.03
C GLU A 79 -19.11 -23.49 -49.92
N SER A 80 -20.05 -22.79 -49.28
CA SER A 80 -21.23 -22.25 -49.96
C SER A 80 -21.04 -20.86 -50.54
N ASN A 81 -20.19 -20.04 -49.93
CA ASN A 81 -19.94 -18.66 -50.31
C ASN A 81 -18.53 -18.19 -49.95
N PRO A 82 -17.50 -18.62 -50.70
CA PRO A 82 -16.09 -18.35 -50.38
C PRO A 82 -15.74 -16.87 -50.23
N ASP A 83 -16.37 -15.97 -51.02
CA ASP A 83 -16.12 -14.52 -50.95
C ASP A 83 -16.55 -13.93 -49.59
N ILE A 84 -17.66 -14.43 -49.05
CA ILE A 84 -18.13 -14.03 -47.70
C ILE A 84 -17.20 -14.62 -46.64
N ALA A 85 -16.77 -15.88 -46.79
CA ALA A 85 -15.83 -16.50 -45.88
C ALA A 85 -14.53 -15.70 -45.82
N GLU A 86 -13.92 -15.35 -46.95
CA GLU A 86 -12.69 -14.55 -47.01
C GLU A 86 -12.87 -13.17 -46.30
N TYR A 87 -14.01 -12.49 -46.56
CA TYR A 87 -14.33 -11.23 -45.94
C TYR A 87 -14.32 -11.30 -44.39
N PHE A 88 -14.86 -12.36 -43.80
CA PHE A 88 -14.88 -12.54 -42.36
C PHE A 88 -13.52 -13.04 -41.81
N GLN A 89 -12.77 -13.83 -42.56
CA GLN A 89 -11.45 -14.29 -42.14
C GLN A 89 -10.44 -13.15 -41.93
N ILE A 90 -10.50 -12.12 -42.80
CA ILE A 90 -9.63 -10.94 -42.67
C ILE A 90 -9.98 -10.05 -41.44
N GLN A 91 -11.11 -10.32 -40.80
CA GLN A 91 -11.56 -9.62 -39.59
C GLN A 91 -11.13 -10.33 -38.29
N PHE A 92 -10.55 -11.54 -38.39
CA PHE A 92 -10.07 -12.26 -37.22
C PHE A 92 -9.00 -11.46 -36.48
N SER A 93 -9.03 -11.50 -35.15
CA SER A 93 -7.95 -10.94 -34.35
C SER A 93 -6.64 -11.71 -34.53
N ASP A 94 -5.53 -11.05 -34.22
CA ASP A 94 -4.20 -11.67 -34.30
C ASP A 94 -4.11 -12.91 -33.39
N GLU A 95 -4.75 -12.88 -32.22
CA GLU A 95 -4.78 -13.99 -31.28
C GLU A 95 -5.60 -15.18 -31.82
N LEU A 96 -6.71 -14.91 -32.51
CA LEU A 96 -7.49 -15.96 -33.15
C LEU A 96 -6.71 -16.58 -34.31
N LEU A 97 -6.04 -15.77 -35.15
CA LEU A 97 -5.17 -16.26 -36.23
C LEU A 97 -4.03 -17.11 -35.68
N ALA A 98 -3.34 -16.66 -34.64
CA ALA A 98 -2.26 -17.41 -33.99
C ALA A 98 -2.76 -18.73 -33.39
N SER A 99 -3.97 -18.73 -32.81
CA SER A 99 -4.57 -19.94 -32.26
C SER A 99 -4.92 -20.95 -33.37
N ILE A 100 -5.51 -20.52 -34.49
CA ILE A 100 -5.80 -21.36 -35.64
C ILE A 100 -4.52 -21.95 -36.23
N GLU A 101 -3.44 -21.13 -36.36
CA GLU A 101 -2.17 -21.61 -36.88
C GLU A 101 -1.55 -22.68 -35.96
N SER A 102 -1.68 -22.58 -34.67
CA SER A 102 -1.08 -23.50 -33.71
C SER A 102 -1.89 -24.77 -33.45
N SER A 103 -3.22 -24.69 -33.45
CA SER A 103 -4.12 -25.78 -33.05
C SER A 103 -5.04 -26.28 -34.21
N GLY A 104 -5.02 -25.61 -35.35
CA GLY A 104 -5.97 -25.85 -36.44
C GLY A 104 -7.38 -25.38 -36.12
N ASN A 105 -8.31 -25.67 -37.07
CA ASN A 105 -9.69 -25.23 -36.96
C ASN A 105 -10.54 -26.08 -35.99
N GLU A 106 -9.99 -27.14 -35.40
CA GLU A 106 -10.74 -28.01 -34.49
C GLU A 106 -10.95 -27.38 -33.13
N ASN A 107 -9.97 -26.53 -32.67
CA ASN A 107 -10.05 -25.85 -31.38
C ASN A 107 -9.42 -24.45 -31.41
N PRO A 108 -9.99 -23.49 -32.15
CA PRO A 108 -9.40 -22.15 -32.29
C PRO A 108 -9.52 -21.31 -31.02
N PHE A 109 -10.52 -21.58 -30.16
CA PHE A 109 -10.76 -20.90 -28.90
C PHE A 109 -10.23 -21.76 -27.74
N ASN A 110 -8.92 -21.99 -27.72
CA ASN A 110 -8.23 -22.79 -26.72
C ASN A 110 -7.68 -21.91 -25.59
N ASP A 111 -7.06 -22.55 -24.58
CA ASP A 111 -6.47 -21.85 -23.42
C ASP A 111 -5.41 -20.81 -23.82
N ALA A 112 -4.65 -21.04 -24.89
CA ALA A 112 -3.64 -20.09 -25.36
C ALA A 112 -4.29 -18.81 -25.92
N TYR A 113 -5.40 -18.95 -26.67
CA TYR A 113 -6.19 -17.81 -27.15
C TYR A 113 -6.71 -16.95 -26.00
N TYR A 114 -7.34 -17.55 -24.98
CA TYR A 114 -7.85 -16.80 -23.85
C TYR A 114 -6.73 -16.20 -23.00
N THR A 115 -5.61 -16.92 -22.84
CA THR A 115 -4.45 -16.39 -22.14
C THR A 115 -3.93 -15.13 -22.80
N ALA A 116 -3.82 -15.14 -24.14
CA ALA A 116 -3.38 -13.95 -24.90
C ALA A 116 -4.39 -12.80 -24.80
N LYS A 117 -5.70 -13.07 -24.93
CA LYS A 117 -6.75 -12.03 -24.81
C LYS A 117 -6.80 -11.38 -23.44
N TYR A 118 -6.52 -12.12 -22.37
CA TYR A 118 -6.55 -11.59 -20.99
C TYR A 118 -5.18 -11.18 -20.45
N GLU A 119 -4.11 -11.22 -21.26
CA GLU A 119 -2.77 -10.87 -20.81
C GLU A 119 -2.72 -9.43 -20.26
N LEU A 120 -3.20 -8.46 -21.04
CA LEU A 120 -3.17 -7.06 -20.66
C LEU A 120 -4.06 -6.74 -19.45
N PRO A 121 -5.33 -7.18 -19.37
CA PRO A 121 -6.13 -7.04 -18.15
C PRO A 121 -5.47 -7.62 -16.91
N ASN A 122 -4.89 -8.81 -17.02
CA ASN A 122 -4.24 -9.49 -15.90
C ASN A 122 -2.99 -8.74 -15.42
N GLN A 123 -2.21 -8.13 -16.31
CA GLN A 123 -1.09 -7.26 -15.92
C GLN A 123 -1.58 -6.06 -15.09
N TYR A 124 -2.67 -5.40 -15.49
CA TYR A 124 -3.24 -4.31 -14.71
C TYR A 124 -3.78 -4.75 -13.35
N PHE A 125 -4.38 -5.94 -13.25
CA PHE A 125 -4.83 -6.48 -11.97
C PHE A 125 -3.66 -6.79 -11.05
N GLU A 126 -2.57 -7.38 -11.57
CA GLU A 126 -1.34 -7.61 -10.82
C GLU A 126 -0.70 -6.31 -10.33
N ASP A 127 -0.62 -5.30 -11.20
CA ASP A 127 -0.14 -3.96 -10.83
C ASP A 127 -1.02 -3.31 -9.75
N SER A 128 -2.33 -3.54 -9.80
CA SER A 128 -3.26 -3.07 -8.78
C SER A 128 -2.97 -3.72 -7.42
N ASP A 129 -2.82 -5.03 -7.39
CA ASP A 129 -2.55 -5.79 -6.16
C ASP A 129 -1.22 -5.37 -5.54
N VAL A 130 -0.16 -5.20 -6.35
CA VAL A 130 1.15 -4.72 -5.89
C VAL A 130 1.06 -3.31 -5.28
N ASN A 131 0.29 -2.41 -5.91
CA ASN A 131 0.09 -1.06 -5.38
C ASN A 131 -0.70 -1.07 -4.06
N PHE A 132 -1.76 -1.87 -3.94
CA PHE A 132 -2.52 -1.99 -2.68
C PHE A 132 -1.69 -2.64 -1.57
N GLU A 133 -0.88 -3.66 -1.87
CA GLU A 133 0.04 -4.23 -0.89
C GLU A 133 1.06 -3.19 -0.40
N THR A 134 1.60 -2.40 -1.31
CA THR A 134 2.51 -1.30 -0.98
C THR A 134 1.81 -0.25 -0.11
N ALA A 135 0.58 0.12 -0.43
CA ALA A 135 -0.23 1.03 0.39
C ALA A 135 -0.43 0.49 1.82
N ASN A 136 -0.75 -0.79 1.96
CA ASN A 136 -0.90 -1.45 3.26
C ASN A 136 0.40 -1.41 4.08
N ASN A 137 1.55 -1.62 3.44
CA ASN A 137 2.86 -1.53 4.11
C ASN A 137 3.12 -0.11 4.65
N TRP A 138 2.74 0.93 3.88
CA TRP A 138 2.83 2.31 4.33
C TRP A 138 1.84 2.62 5.46
N ASN A 139 0.61 2.09 5.40
CA ASN A 139 -0.36 2.19 6.50
C ASN A 139 0.19 1.58 7.80
N ASP A 140 0.73 0.37 7.75
CA ASP A 140 1.32 -0.29 8.91
C ASP A 140 2.46 0.53 9.53
N ARG A 141 3.24 1.19 8.68
CA ARG A 141 4.29 2.10 9.15
C ARG A 141 3.69 3.35 9.81
N GLY A 142 2.67 3.94 9.20
CA GLY A 142 1.94 5.10 9.74
C GLY A 142 1.35 4.80 11.11
N ASP A 143 0.66 3.68 11.27
CA ASP A 143 0.05 3.24 12.53
C ASP A 143 1.08 3.07 13.65
N ARG A 144 2.25 2.50 13.34
CA ARG A 144 3.33 2.38 14.32
C ARG A 144 3.92 3.73 14.71
N LEU A 145 4.07 4.64 13.76
CA LEU A 145 4.50 6.02 14.05
C LEU A 145 3.49 6.75 14.93
N GLN A 146 2.18 6.57 14.70
CA GLN A 146 1.12 7.12 15.56
C GLN A 146 1.17 6.54 16.98
N LEU A 147 1.42 5.24 17.13
CA LEU A 147 1.63 4.61 18.44
C LEU A 147 2.84 5.22 19.17
N ILE A 148 3.96 5.38 18.48
CA ILE A 148 5.17 5.99 19.05
C ILE A 148 4.88 7.42 19.49
N MET A 149 4.20 8.20 18.65
CA MET A 149 3.78 9.56 18.96
C MET A 149 2.91 9.62 20.21
N ALA A 150 1.96 8.70 20.36
CA ALA A 150 1.09 8.63 21.54
C ALA A 150 1.90 8.34 22.82
N ILE A 151 2.85 7.40 22.78
CA ILE A 151 3.74 7.07 23.91
C ILE A 151 4.58 8.30 24.31
N LEU A 152 5.15 9.00 23.33
CA LEU A 152 5.97 10.20 23.56
C LEU A 152 5.13 11.36 24.12
N ALA A 153 3.89 11.54 23.63
CA ALA A 153 2.96 12.54 24.13
C ALA A 153 2.56 12.28 25.59
N ILE A 154 2.35 11.03 25.99
CA ILE A 154 2.16 10.64 27.40
C ILE A 154 3.41 10.98 28.23
N GLY A 155 4.60 10.70 27.69
CA GLY A 155 5.85 11.08 28.32
C GLY A 155 5.97 12.59 28.53
N LEU A 156 5.56 13.37 27.53
CA LEU A 156 5.53 14.84 27.60
C LEU A 156 4.55 15.34 28.68
N ALA A 157 3.38 14.73 28.78
CA ALA A 157 2.41 15.03 29.84
C ALA A 157 2.99 14.75 31.23
N PHE A 158 3.67 13.64 31.44
CA PHE A 158 4.36 13.35 32.71
C PHE A 158 5.47 14.35 33.01
N ALA A 159 6.28 14.78 32.04
CA ALA A 159 7.30 15.80 32.22
C ALA A 159 6.66 17.14 32.62
N ALA A 160 5.55 17.53 31.99
CA ALA A 160 4.81 18.73 32.36
C ALA A 160 4.26 18.64 33.78
N TRP A 161 3.64 17.50 34.17
CA TRP A 161 3.19 17.29 35.56
C TRP A 161 4.37 17.34 36.57
N ALA A 162 5.51 16.77 36.20
CA ALA A 162 6.72 16.87 37.03
C ALA A 162 7.12 18.34 37.28
N SER A 163 7.09 19.17 36.24
CA SER A 163 7.49 20.59 36.33
C SER A 163 6.59 21.44 37.24
N LEU A 164 5.33 21.03 37.38
CA LEU A 164 4.35 21.73 38.25
C LEU A 164 4.55 21.41 39.74
N ASN A 165 5.29 20.35 40.08
CA ASN A 165 5.52 19.97 41.47
C ASN A 165 6.76 20.68 42.03
N LYS A 166 6.75 20.94 43.35
CA LYS A 166 7.91 21.53 44.05
C LYS A 166 9.15 20.64 43.91
N GLU A 167 10.32 21.23 43.84
CA GLU A 167 11.59 20.51 43.58
C GLU A 167 11.89 19.42 44.61
N GLU A 168 11.48 19.62 45.87
CA GLU A 168 11.63 18.65 46.95
C GLU A 168 10.58 17.53 46.97
N SER A 169 9.57 17.56 46.08
CA SER A 169 8.47 16.63 46.07
C SER A 169 8.89 15.26 45.46
N ASN A 170 8.58 14.19 46.18
CA ASN A 170 8.75 12.83 45.62
C ASN A 170 7.92 12.59 44.34
N LEU A 171 6.77 13.29 44.18
CA LEU A 171 5.93 13.21 42.99
C LEU A 171 6.64 13.76 41.74
N ARG A 172 7.46 14.82 41.89
CA ARG A 172 8.28 15.37 40.82
C ARG A 172 9.22 14.30 40.26
N GLY A 173 9.98 13.63 41.12
CA GLY A 173 10.89 12.55 40.73
C GLY A 173 10.15 11.34 40.10
N PHE A 174 8.97 11.02 40.63
CA PHE A 174 8.14 9.93 40.10
C PHE A 174 7.66 10.20 38.67
N PHE A 175 7.07 11.39 38.43
CA PHE A 175 6.60 11.76 37.07
C PHE A 175 7.77 11.94 36.10
N SER A 176 8.92 12.45 36.55
CA SER A 176 10.14 12.52 35.70
C SER A 176 10.59 11.13 35.27
N LEU A 177 10.54 10.13 36.17
CA LEU A 177 10.88 8.75 35.84
C LEU A 177 9.91 8.16 34.81
N LEU A 178 8.63 8.39 34.97
CA LEU A 178 7.60 7.92 34.00
C LEU A 178 7.81 8.56 32.62
N SER A 179 8.18 9.85 32.59
CA SER A 179 8.49 10.53 31.34
C SER A 179 9.72 9.95 30.64
N ILE A 180 10.79 9.64 31.39
CA ILE A 180 11.98 8.96 30.84
C ILE A 180 11.66 7.56 30.33
N LEU A 181 10.85 6.81 31.07
CA LEU A 181 10.39 5.48 30.63
C LEU A 181 9.61 5.56 29.31
N ALA A 182 8.72 6.55 29.17
CA ALA A 182 7.99 6.76 27.92
C ALA A 182 8.94 7.11 26.75
N LEU A 183 9.94 7.97 26.99
CA LEU A 183 10.98 8.28 26.00
C LEU A 183 11.76 7.02 25.58
N VAL A 184 12.20 6.21 26.53
CA VAL A 184 12.94 4.96 26.25
C VAL A 184 12.06 3.97 25.47
N ILE A 185 10.83 3.75 25.93
CA ILE A 185 9.89 2.84 25.25
C ILE A 185 9.60 3.32 23.83
N GLY A 186 9.26 4.60 23.63
CA GLY A 186 9.03 5.17 22.32
C GLY A 186 10.24 5.04 21.40
N SER A 187 11.45 5.28 21.92
CA SER A 187 12.70 5.11 21.16
C SER A 187 12.97 3.65 20.79
N VAL A 188 12.72 2.71 21.68
CA VAL A 188 12.87 1.25 21.40
C VAL A 188 11.87 0.82 20.34
N VAL A 189 10.61 1.23 20.45
CA VAL A 189 9.60 0.90 19.45
C VAL A 189 9.98 1.49 18.07
N TYR A 190 10.47 2.72 18.05
CA TYR A 190 10.93 3.35 16.81
C TYR A 190 12.09 2.60 16.15
N LEU A 191 13.11 2.20 16.94
CA LEU A 191 14.33 1.61 16.39
C LEU A 191 14.18 0.13 15.98
N PHE A 192 13.32 -0.64 16.66
CA PHE A 192 13.25 -2.09 16.51
C PHE A 192 11.95 -2.60 15.89
N PHE A 193 10.89 -1.82 15.95
CA PHE A 193 9.56 -2.26 15.51
C PHE A 193 8.95 -1.46 14.36
N LEU A 194 9.64 -0.42 13.88
CA LEU A 194 9.17 0.33 12.72
C LEU A 194 9.47 -0.48 11.44
N PRO A 195 8.46 -0.78 10.59
CA PRO A 195 8.67 -1.49 9.34
C PRO A 195 9.64 -0.73 8.43
N ILE A 196 10.57 -1.46 7.82
CA ILE A 196 11.41 -0.95 6.74
C ILE A 196 10.64 -1.21 5.45
N ILE A 197 10.30 -0.15 4.73
CA ILE A 197 9.68 -0.23 3.41
C ILE A 197 10.81 -0.10 2.40
N ALA A 198 10.97 -1.12 1.59
CA ALA A 198 12.00 -1.18 0.56
C ALA A 198 11.54 -0.44 -0.71
#